data_c24c95b8f96fee98422e6a2fc7ebb3bd
#
_entry.id   c24c95b8f96fee98422e6a2fc7ebb3bd
#
_cell.length_a   1.000
_cell.length_b   1.000
_cell.length_c   1.000
_cell.angle_alpha   90.00
_cell.angle_beta   90.00
_cell.angle_gamma   90.00
#
_symmetry.space_group_name_H-M   'P 1'
#
loop_
_entity.id
_entity.type
_entity.pdbx_description
1 polymer ?
#
loop_
_entity_poly.entity_id
_entity_poly.type
_entity_poly.pdbx_seq_one_letter_code
_entity_poly.pdbx_strand_id
1 'polypeptide(L)'
;MASPSRGEVLTLFRSLLKTARQFPDYNIREYTKRRTIDGFRQNKDLSDPSKVAAAFSEGRSQLEVAKRQAVVYSLYAPKVKSVMELN
;
A
#
# COMPACT_ATOMS: atom_id res chain seq x y z
N MET A 1 -21.72 11.31 -5.40
CA MET A 1 -21.02 10.44 -4.46
C MET A 1 -20.30 11.28 -3.43
N ALA A 2 -20.47 10.95 -2.16
CA ALA A 2 -19.84 11.72 -1.11
C ALA A 2 -18.32 11.46 -1.07
N SER A 3 -17.56 12.51 -0.75
CA SER A 3 -16.14 12.38 -0.55
C SER A 3 -15.85 11.50 0.67
N PRO A 4 -14.76 10.74 0.67
CA PRO A 4 -14.38 9.97 1.85
C PRO A 4 -14.07 10.92 3.02
N SER A 5 -14.36 10.48 4.23
CA SER A 5 -14.01 11.25 5.42
C SER A 5 -12.52 11.19 5.68
N ARG A 6 -12.03 12.11 6.50
CA ARG A 6 -10.64 12.11 6.90
C ARG A 6 -10.25 10.79 7.58
N GLY A 7 -11.15 10.25 8.41
CA GLY A 7 -10.93 8.97 9.06
C GLY A 7 -10.80 7.83 8.08
N GLU A 8 -11.62 7.82 7.03
CA GLU A 8 -11.55 6.81 5.99
C GLU A 8 -10.22 6.88 5.23
N VAL A 9 -9.78 8.10 4.91
CA VAL A 9 -8.51 8.29 4.22
C VAL A 9 -7.35 7.80 5.07
N LEU A 10 -7.35 8.13 6.35
CA LEU A 10 -6.30 7.68 7.27
C LEU A 10 -6.30 6.17 7.44
N THR A 11 -7.48 5.57 7.49
CA THR A 11 -7.61 4.12 7.57
C THR A 11 -7.02 3.44 6.34
N LEU A 12 -7.30 3.98 5.15
CA LEU A 12 -6.73 3.46 3.91
C LEU A 12 -5.21 3.57 3.93
N PHE A 13 -4.69 4.72 4.34
CA PHE A 13 -3.25 4.95 4.42
C PHE A 13 -2.57 3.93 5.35
N ARG A 14 -3.14 3.72 6.53
CA ARG A 14 -2.62 2.74 7.48
C ARG A 14 -2.67 1.32 6.94
N SER A 15 -3.75 0.99 6.22
CA SER A 15 -3.90 -0.33 5.60
C SER A 15 -2.84 -0.56 4.53
N LEU A 16 -2.55 0.46 3.72
CA LEU A 16 -1.50 0.39 2.71
C LEU A 16 -0.13 0.19 3.34
N LEU A 17 0.17 0.93 4.41
CA LEU A 17 1.45 0.77 5.11
C LEU A 17 1.58 -0.60 5.76
N LYS A 18 0.50 -1.09 6.36
CA LYS A 18 0.48 -2.40 6.98
C LYS A 18 0.73 -3.50 5.94
N THR A 19 0.07 -3.38 4.78
CA THR A 19 0.25 -4.34 3.69
C THR A 19 1.68 -4.30 3.16
N ALA A 20 2.26 -3.10 3.06
CA ALA A 20 3.65 -2.95 2.61
C ALA A 20 4.60 -3.74 3.50
N ARG A 21 4.35 -3.77 4.80
CA ARG A 21 5.19 -4.49 5.76
C ARG A 21 5.11 -6.01 5.60
N GLN A 22 4.07 -6.51 4.93
CA GLN A 22 3.88 -7.94 4.74
C GLN A 22 4.72 -8.51 3.61
N PHE A 23 5.29 -7.67 2.76
CA PHE A 23 6.19 -8.14 1.72
C PHE A 23 7.48 -8.68 2.36
N PRO A 24 7.91 -9.88 1.97
CA PRO A 24 9.13 -10.48 2.55
C PRO A 24 10.42 -9.81 2.09
N ASP A 25 10.43 -9.22 0.90
CA ASP A 25 11.61 -8.57 0.36
C ASP A 25 11.73 -7.15 0.90
N TYR A 26 12.90 -6.82 1.47
CA TYR A 26 13.15 -5.50 2.03
C TYR A 26 12.97 -4.38 1.00
N ASN A 27 13.50 -4.59 -0.20
CA ASN A 27 13.43 -3.56 -1.24
C ASN A 27 11.99 -3.29 -1.67
N ILE A 28 11.18 -4.35 -1.77
CA ILE A 28 9.78 -4.22 -2.14
C ILE A 28 9.01 -3.53 -1.02
N ARG A 29 9.29 -3.87 0.25
CA ARG A 29 8.67 -3.21 1.38
C ARG A 29 8.94 -1.71 1.36
N GLU A 30 10.19 -1.33 1.16
CA GLU A 30 10.59 0.06 1.16
C GLU A 30 10.01 0.81 -0.04
N TYR A 31 10.01 0.19 -1.20
CA TYR A 31 9.41 0.77 -2.39
C TYR A 31 7.92 1.02 -2.20
N THR A 32 7.18 0.02 -1.73
CA THR A 32 5.74 0.11 -1.54
C THR A 32 5.39 1.16 -0.49
N LYS A 33 6.13 1.16 0.61
CA LYS A 33 5.97 2.15 1.67
C LYS A 33 6.19 3.56 1.14
N ARG A 34 7.27 3.77 0.42
CA ARG A 34 7.63 5.08 -0.13
C ARG A 34 6.57 5.54 -1.12
N ARG A 35 6.12 4.66 -1.99
CA ARG A 35 5.10 4.98 -2.97
C ARG A 35 3.78 5.36 -2.30
N THR A 36 3.42 4.67 -1.22
CA THR A 36 2.22 4.98 -0.44
C THR A 36 2.31 6.38 0.16
N ILE A 37 3.43 6.70 0.78
CA ILE A 37 3.66 8.01 1.38
C ILE A 37 3.62 9.10 0.32
N ASP A 38 4.27 8.88 -0.81
CA ASP A 38 4.30 9.86 -1.90
C ASP A 38 2.90 10.11 -2.47
N GLY A 39 2.13 9.04 -2.68
CA GLY A 39 0.76 9.18 -3.16
C GLY A 39 -0.10 9.96 -2.18
N PHE A 40 0.04 9.71 -0.89
CA PHE A 40 -0.68 10.44 0.13
C PHE A 40 -0.32 11.93 0.13
N ARG A 41 0.97 12.22 0.01
CA ARG A 41 1.44 13.61 -0.04
C ARG A 41 0.96 14.35 -1.29
N GLN A 42 0.98 13.68 -2.44
CA GLN A 42 0.51 14.29 -3.69
C GLN A 42 -0.96 14.64 -3.63
N ASN A 43 -1.76 13.86 -2.92
CA ASN A 43 -3.19 14.05 -2.85
C ASN A 43 -3.63 14.84 -1.60
N LYS A 44 -2.69 15.22 -0.76
CA LYS A 44 -2.96 15.92 0.50
C LYS A 44 -3.69 17.25 0.29
N ASP A 45 -3.35 17.97 -0.76
CA ASP A 45 -3.88 19.29 -1.01
C ASP A 45 -5.08 19.31 -1.95
N LEU A 46 -5.61 18.14 -2.31
CA LEU A 46 -6.79 18.07 -3.15
C LEU A 46 -7.99 18.61 -2.39
N SER A 47 -8.65 19.61 -2.97
CA SER A 47 -9.87 20.19 -2.39
C SER A 47 -11.12 19.87 -3.19
N ASP A 48 -10.98 19.44 -4.44
CA ASP A 48 -12.10 19.06 -5.29
C ASP A 48 -12.63 17.71 -4.84
N PRO A 49 -13.91 17.62 -4.40
CA PRO A 49 -14.48 16.35 -3.92
C PRO A 49 -14.40 15.22 -4.95
N SER A 50 -14.58 15.54 -6.25
CA SER A 50 -14.50 14.53 -7.28
C SER A 50 -13.11 13.92 -7.39
N LYS A 51 -12.06 14.76 -7.30
CA LYS A 51 -10.69 14.31 -7.36
C LYS A 51 -10.30 13.53 -6.11
N VAL A 52 -10.78 13.96 -4.95
CA VAL A 52 -10.53 13.25 -3.70
C VAL A 52 -11.16 11.87 -3.76
N ALA A 53 -12.40 11.76 -4.23
CA ALA A 53 -13.09 10.48 -4.35
C ALA A 53 -12.37 9.56 -5.34
N ALA A 54 -11.90 10.10 -6.47
CA ALA A 54 -11.17 9.32 -7.47
C ALA A 54 -9.85 8.81 -6.91
N ALA A 55 -9.12 9.66 -6.20
CA ALA A 55 -7.84 9.28 -5.59
C ALA A 55 -8.04 8.19 -4.52
N PHE A 56 -9.10 8.32 -3.73
CA PHE A 56 -9.43 7.34 -2.70
C PHE A 56 -9.78 5.99 -3.31
N SER A 57 -10.57 6.00 -4.37
CA SER A 57 -10.96 4.78 -5.09
C SER A 57 -9.73 4.09 -5.69
N GLU A 58 -8.84 4.86 -6.28
CA GLU A 58 -7.59 4.31 -6.80
C GLU A 58 -6.72 3.71 -5.71
N GLY A 59 -6.63 4.39 -4.57
CA GLY A 59 -5.88 3.88 -3.43
C GLY A 59 -6.44 2.56 -2.92
N ARG A 60 -7.75 2.42 -2.89
CA ARG A 60 -8.40 1.16 -2.52
C ARG A 60 -8.09 0.04 -3.50
N SER A 61 -8.08 0.35 -4.79
CA SER A 61 -7.71 -0.61 -5.82
C SER A 61 -6.25 -1.05 -5.66
N GLN A 62 -5.37 -0.12 -5.38
CA GLN A 62 -3.96 -0.41 -5.13
C GLN A 62 -3.79 -1.29 -3.89
N LEU A 63 -4.59 -1.07 -2.85
CA LEU A 63 -4.56 -1.89 -1.66
C LEU A 63 -4.94 -3.34 -1.97
N GLU A 64 -5.98 -3.55 -2.78
CA GLU A 64 -6.39 -4.88 -3.20
C GLU A 64 -5.27 -5.60 -3.96
N VAL A 65 -4.65 -4.89 -4.90
CA VAL A 65 -3.53 -5.43 -5.67
C VAL A 65 -2.36 -5.77 -4.74
N ALA A 66 -2.02 -4.86 -3.83
CA ALA A 66 -0.91 -5.05 -2.91
C ALA A 66 -1.12 -6.25 -1.99
N LYS A 67 -2.34 -6.44 -1.51
CA LYS A 67 -2.66 -7.60 -0.67
C LYS A 67 -2.45 -8.90 -1.42
N ARG A 68 -2.90 -8.96 -2.67
CA ARG A 68 -2.72 -10.15 -3.50
C ARG A 68 -1.24 -10.41 -3.78
N GLN A 69 -0.50 -9.35 -4.10
CA GLN A 69 0.94 -9.49 -4.36
C GLN A 69 1.70 -9.93 -3.12
N ALA A 70 1.33 -9.42 -1.95
CA ALA A 70 1.97 -9.83 -0.70
C ALA A 70 1.79 -11.33 -0.45
N VAL A 71 0.61 -11.85 -0.72
CA VAL A 71 0.34 -13.30 -0.60
C VAL A 71 1.21 -14.09 -1.57
N VAL A 72 1.27 -13.65 -2.83
CA VAL A 72 2.08 -14.33 -3.85
C VAL A 72 3.54 -14.35 -3.44
N TYR A 73 4.08 -13.21 -3.00
CA TYR A 73 5.48 -13.14 -2.58
C TYR A 73 5.75 -14.02 -1.37
N SER A 74 4.81 -14.11 -0.44
CA SER A 74 5.02 -14.93 0.75
C SER A 74 5.00 -16.43 0.43
N LEU A 75 4.36 -16.83 -0.67
CA LEU A 75 4.37 -18.23 -1.10
C LEU A 75 5.72 -18.67 -1.64
N TYR A 76 6.45 -17.75 -2.26
CA TYR A 76 7.73 -18.10 -2.91
C TYR A 76 8.95 -17.70 -2.07
N ALA A 77 8.88 -16.58 -1.40
CA ALA A 77 10.02 -16.00 -0.70
C ALA A 77 10.59 -16.84 0.45
N PRO A 78 9.80 -17.61 1.23
CA PRO A 78 10.36 -18.35 2.37
C PRO A 78 11.51 -19.27 2.02
N LYS A 79 11.45 -19.91 0.86
CA LYS A 79 12.51 -20.84 0.44
C LYS A 79 13.80 -20.09 0.16
N VAL A 80 13.70 -18.99 -0.58
CA VAL A 80 14.86 -18.16 -0.91
C VAL A 80 15.43 -17.55 0.36
N LYS A 81 14.55 -17.04 1.22
CA LYS A 81 14.98 -16.42 2.46
C LYS A 81 15.69 -17.40 3.38
N SER A 82 15.18 -18.62 3.48
CA SER A 82 15.80 -19.65 4.31
C SER A 82 17.21 -19.96 3.86
N VAL A 83 17.43 -20.07 2.56
CA VAL A 83 18.75 -20.30 2.01
C VAL A 83 19.71 -19.17 2.37
N MET A 84 19.22 -17.94 2.25
CA MET A 84 20.03 -16.77 2.57
C MET A 84 20.32 -16.64 4.07
N GLU A 85 19.40 -17.05 4.89
CA GLU A 85 19.59 -17.00 6.34
C GLU A 85 20.61 -18.02 6.82
N LEU A 86 20.80 -19.10 6.10
CA LEU A 86 21.78 -20.11 6.42
C LEU A 86 23.21 -19.64 6.13
N ASN A 87 23.33 -18.60 5.37
CA ASN A 87 24.61 -18.00 5.04
C ASN A 87 24.94 -16.85 5.99
#